data_118efd241038a64cd50d7c34704bbf29
#
_entry.id   118efd241038a64cd50d7c34704bbf29
#
_cell.length_a   1.000
_cell.length_b   1.000
_cell.length_c   1.000
_cell.angle_alpha   90.00
_cell.angle_beta   90.00
_cell.angle_gamma   90.00
#
_symmetry.space_group_name_H-M   'P 1'
#
loop_
_entity.id
_entity.type
_entity.pdbx_description
1 polymer ?
#
loop_
_entity_poly.entity_id
_entity_poly.type
_entity_poly.pdbx_seq_one_letter_code
_entity_poly.pdbx_strand_id
1 'polypeptide(L)'
;LFDVACMAVLFALAALARRVSPLSSRPAFGMGSAVCMAVAAALGFVSLARPEWAGVLGLPSSVIGGMGVAVVILLWSELYGCLSPMRIALYYALSQLVGAAVIWTLKGFATPWLAAWTCALPFISLAMLRGAFKTLPPEQLPHPAVARFSFPWKPAVLVCVYAFAFGLQEANTYAITGPHSGFGLMAASASVVVG
;
A
#
# COMPACT_ATOMS: atom_id res chain seq x y z
N LEU A 1 -0.93 -10.55 -11.20
CA LEU A 1 -1.61 -11.34 -10.15
C LEU A 1 -1.69 -10.58 -8.82
N PHE A 2 -0.65 -9.86 -8.43
CA PHE A 2 -0.65 -9.00 -7.24
C PHE A 2 -1.83 -8.03 -7.26
N ASP A 3 -1.97 -7.25 -8.34
CA ASP A 3 -3.04 -6.25 -8.48
C ASP A 3 -4.43 -6.91 -8.49
N VAL A 4 -4.57 -8.06 -9.15
CA VAL A 4 -5.83 -8.80 -9.18
C VAL A 4 -6.24 -9.26 -7.78
N ALA A 5 -5.29 -9.78 -6.99
CA ALA A 5 -5.54 -10.17 -5.60
C ALA A 5 -5.89 -8.96 -4.73
N CYS A 6 -5.16 -7.84 -4.90
CA CYS A 6 -5.44 -6.59 -4.20
C CYS A 6 -6.85 -6.07 -4.52
N MET A 7 -7.22 -5.99 -5.78
CA MET A 7 -8.54 -5.53 -6.21
C MET A 7 -9.65 -6.45 -5.74
N ALA A 8 -9.47 -7.77 -5.81
CA ALA A 8 -10.45 -8.74 -5.33
C ALA A 8 -10.75 -8.56 -3.83
N VAL A 9 -9.71 -8.35 -3.01
CA VAL A 9 -9.88 -8.09 -1.57
C VAL A 9 -10.54 -6.74 -1.32
N LEU A 10 -10.17 -5.68 -2.06
CA LEU A 10 -10.81 -4.38 -1.94
C LEU A 10 -12.30 -4.46 -2.27
N PHE A 11 -12.70 -5.15 -3.35
CA PHE A 11 -14.09 -5.36 -3.70
C PHE A 11 -14.84 -6.20 -2.65
N ALA A 12 -14.23 -7.28 -2.16
CA ALA A 12 -14.83 -8.11 -1.12
C ALA A 12 -15.08 -7.33 0.18
N LEU A 13 -14.09 -6.53 0.62
CA LEU A 13 -14.22 -5.69 1.81
C LEU A 13 -15.20 -4.54 1.60
N ALA A 14 -15.27 -3.96 0.39
CA ALA A 14 -16.29 -2.97 0.06
C ALA A 14 -17.70 -3.55 0.11
N ALA A 15 -17.92 -4.76 -0.41
CA ALA A 15 -19.20 -5.46 -0.32
C ALA A 15 -19.59 -5.80 1.13
N LEU A 16 -18.60 -6.09 1.97
CA LEU A 16 -18.76 -6.39 3.39
C LEU A 16 -18.65 -5.16 4.31
N ALA A 17 -18.49 -3.95 3.75
CA ALA A 17 -18.20 -2.73 4.51
C ALA A 17 -19.17 -2.49 5.68
N ARG A 18 -20.47 -2.75 5.49
CA ARG A 18 -21.48 -2.63 6.55
C ARG A 18 -21.24 -3.53 7.76
N ARG A 19 -20.57 -4.67 7.58
CA ARG A 19 -20.32 -5.66 8.64
C ARG A 19 -18.94 -5.51 9.28
N VAL A 20 -18.00 -4.95 8.52
CA VAL A 20 -16.57 -4.97 8.85
C VAL A 20 -16.04 -3.60 9.26
N SER A 21 -16.64 -2.51 8.76
CA SER A 21 -16.25 -1.14 9.10
C SER A 21 -16.66 -0.76 10.54
N PRO A 22 -15.81 -0.02 11.27
CA PRO A 22 -14.47 0.38 10.90
C PRO A 22 -13.44 -0.74 11.08
N LEU A 23 -12.56 -0.90 10.09
CA LEU A 23 -11.48 -1.91 10.13
C LEU A 23 -10.47 -1.61 11.24
N SER A 24 -10.22 -0.33 11.51
CA SER A 24 -9.29 0.13 12.54
C SER A 24 -9.68 -0.33 13.96
N SER A 25 -10.97 -0.57 14.22
CA SER A 25 -11.44 -1.11 15.50
C SER A 25 -11.09 -2.59 15.72
N ARG A 26 -10.69 -3.29 14.67
CA ARG A 26 -10.41 -4.74 14.69
C ARG A 26 -8.93 -5.01 14.52
N PRO A 27 -8.17 -5.23 15.60
CA PRO A 27 -6.72 -5.39 15.56
C PRO A 27 -6.27 -6.58 14.70
N ALA A 28 -7.14 -7.58 14.49
CA ALA A 28 -6.86 -8.76 13.68
C ALA A 28 -6.61 -8.41 12.20
N PHE A 29 -7.34 -7.44 11.62
CA PHE A 29 -7.12 -7.04 10.23
C PHE A 29 -5.76 -6.38 10.03
N GLY A 30 -5.39 -5.46 10.92
CA GLY A 30 -4.08 -4.82 10.84
C GLY A 30 -2.94 -5.81 11.03
N MET A 31 -3.04 -6.68 12.05
CA MET A 31 -1.99 -7.67 12.30
C MET A 31 -1.90 -8.71 11.19
N GLY A 32 -3.06 -9.20 10.70
CA GLY A 32 -3.12 -10.13 9.58
C GLY A 32 -2.50 -9.54 8.30
N SER A 33 -2.80 -8.29 7.99
CA SER A 33 -2.21 -7.62 6.82
C SER A 33 -0.69 -7.45 6.93
N ALA A 34 -0.18 -7.06 8.10
CA ALA A 34 1.25 -6.92 8.32
C ALA A 34 1.98 -8.27 8.18
N VAL A 35 1.40 -9.34 8.74
CA VAL A 35 1.94 -10.70 8.59
C VAL A 35 1.90 -11.15 7.12
N CYS A 36 0.79 -10.95 6.40
CA CYS A 36 0.70 -11.28 4.98
C CYS A 36 1.79 -10.56 4.16
N MET A 37 1.99 -9.27 4.39
CA MET A 37 3.01 -8.50 3.69
C MET A 37 4.43 -8.97 4.03
N ALA A 38 4.71 -9.26 5.31
CA ALA A 38 6.02 -9.78 5.73
C ALA A 38 6.30 -11.16 5.14
N VAL A 39 5.31 -12.06 5.13
CA VAL A 39 5.43 -13.39 4.50
C VAL A 39 5.65 -13.24 2.99
N ALA A 40 4.88 -12.38 2.32
CA ALA A 40 5.06 -12.13 0.90
C ALA A 40 6.47 -11.60 0.58
N ALA A 41 6.97 -10.66 1.37
CA ALA A 41 8.33 -10.14 1.23
C ALA A 41 9.37 -11.25 1.42
N ALA A 42 9.24 -12.07 2.47
CA ALA A 42 10.14 -13.18 2.72
C ALA A 42 10.16 -14.19 1.57
N LEU A 43 8.98 -14.58 1.05
CA LEU A 43 8.88 -15.47 -0.12
C LEU A 43 9.52 -14.83 -1.37
N GLY A 44 9.33 -13.52 -1.58
CA GLY A 44 9.96 -12.78 -2.66
C GLY A 44 11.49 -12.81 -2.56
N PHE A 45 12.06 -12.57 -1.40
CA PHE A 45 13.52 -12.63 -1.20
C PHE A 45 14.08 -14.05 -1.33
N VAL A 46 13.34 -15.06 -0.90
CA VAL A 46 13.72 -16.47 -1.12
C VAL A 46 13.73 -16.80 -2.61
N SER A 47 12.74 -16.32 -3.37
CA SER A 47 12.68 -16.54 -4.81
C SER A 47 13.82 -15.83 -5.57
N LEU A 48 14.27 -14.67 -5.07
CA LEU A 48 15.45 -13.99 -5.60
C LEU A 48 16.77 -14.71 -5.27
N ALA A 49 16.87 -15.27 -4.07
CA ALA A 49 18.05 -16.01 -3.64
C ALA A 49 18.16 -17.40 -4.29
N ARG A 50 17.02 -17.97 -4.69
CA ARG A 50 16.91 -19.29 -5.30
C ARG A 50 16.04 -19.25 -6.55
N PRO A 51 16.61 -18.94 -7.74
CA PRO A 51 15.85 -18.78 -9.01
C PRO A 51 15.06 -20.04 -9.40
N GLU A 52 15.51 -21.21 -9.00
CA GLU A 52 14.82 -22.49 -9.19
C GLU A 52 13.43 -22.54 -8.54
N TRP A 53 13.22 -21.76 -7.49
CA TRP A 53 11.96 -21.69 -6.73
C TRP A 53 11.10 -20.50 -7.15
N ALA A 54 11.60 -19.64 -8.00
CA ALA A 54 10.89 -18.41 -8.42
C ALA A 54 9.51 -18.70 -9.04
N GLY A 55 9.40 -19.76 -9.86
CA GLY A 55 8.12 -20.15 -10.46
C GLY A 55 7.08 -20.63 -9.45
N VAL A 56 7.52 -21.28 -8.37
CA VAL A 56 6.62 -21.83 -7.33
C VAL A 56 6.28 -20.77 -6.27
N LEU A 57 7.25 -19.95 -5.86
CA LEU A 57 7.07 -18.98 -4.77
C LEU A 57 6.55 -17.62 -5.24
N GLY A 58 6.76 -17.26 -6.50
CA GLY A 58 6.35 -15.97 -7.04
C GLY A 58 4.84 -15.76 -7.05
N LEU A 59 4.08 -16.81 -7.37
CA LEU A 59 2.62 -16.78 -7.37
C LEU A 59 2.04 -16.55 -5.95
N PRO A 60 2.32 -17.39 -4.94
CA PRO A 60 1.82 -17.17 -3.59
C PRO A 60 2.32 -15.87 -2.97
N SER A 61 3.58 -15.47 -3.20
CA SER A 61 4.10 -14.18 -2.77
C SER A 61 3.25 -13.02 -3.30
N SER A 62 2.95 -13.01 -4.61
CA SER A 62 2.13 -11.96 -5.23
C SER A 62 0.71 -11.92 -4.68
N VAL A 63 0.06 -13.07 -4.50
CA VAL A 63 -1.31 -13.13 -3.99
C VAL A 63 -1.38 -12.69 -2.54
N ILE A 64 -0.54 -13.24 -1.68
CA ILE A 64 -0.50 -12.91 -0.25
C ILE A 64 -0.13 -11.43 -0.05
N GLY A 65 0.83 -10.92 -0.83
CA GLY A 65 1.23 -9.52 -0.80
C GLY A 65 0.11 -8.59 -1.21
N GLY A 66 -0.59 -8.89 -2.31
CA GLY A 66 -1.74 -8.12 -2.78
C GLY A 66 -2.87 -8.06 -1.74
N MET A 67 -3.17 -9.18 -1.08
CA MET A 67 -4.16 -9.23 0.01
C MET A 67 -3.75 -8.35 1.19
N GLY A 68 -2.48 -8.43 1.62
CA GLY A 68 -1.97 -7.61 2.73
C GLY A 68 -2.02 -6.12 2.41
N VAL A 69 -1.56 -5.73 1.23
CA VAL A 69 -1.56 -4.32 0.78
C VAL A 69 -2.97 -3.76 0.69
N ALA A 70 -3.95 -4.52 0.19
CA ALA A 70 -5.34 -4.08 0.12
C ALA A 70 -5.90 -3.65 1.48
N VAL A 71 -5.65 -4.45 2.51
CA VAL A 71 -6.11 -4.13 3.87
C VAL A 71 -5.37 -2.90 4.44
N VAL A 72 -4.07 -2.79 4.21
CA VAL A 72 -3.28 -1.61 4.65
C VAL A 72 -3.79 -0.34 3.98
N ILE A 73 -4.07 -0.36 2.66
CA ILE A 73 -4.65 0.77 1.94
C ILE A 73 -5.96 1.22 2.58
N LEU A 74 -6.85 0.29 2.92
CA LEU A 74 -8.12 0.62 3.56
C LEU A 74 -7.94 1.20 4.97
N LEU A 75 -7.02 0.66 5.76
CA LEU A 75 -6.72 1.17 7.09
C LEU A 75 -6.17 2.60 7.05
N TRP A 76 -5.26 2.91 6.12
CA TRP A 76 -4.78 4.27 5.90
C TRP A 76 -5.87 5.18 5.33
N SER A 77 -6.74 4.66 4.48
CA SER A 77 -7.89 5.41 3.95
C SER A 77 -8.89 5.77 5.04
N GLU A 78 -9.13 4.90 6.03
CA GLU A 78 -9.93 5.23 7.21
C GLU A 78 -9.31 6.38 8.02
N LEU A 79 -7.97 6.36 8.22
CA LEU A 79 -7.28 7.47 8.90
C LEU A 79 -7.40 8.77 8.11
N TYR A 80 -7.16 8.73 6.80
CA TYR A 80 -7.26 9.92 5.95
C TYR A 80 -8.69 10.48 5.91
N GLY A 81 -9.71 9.61 5.96
CA GLY A 81 -11.11 10.02 6.08
C GLY A 81 -11.42 10.84 7.34
N CYS A 82 -10.59 10.74 8.37
CA CYS A 82 -10.70 11.50 9.62
C CYS A 82 -9.96 12.86 9.58
N LEU A 83 -9.22 13.16 8.51
CA LEU A 83 -8.38 14.35 8.41
C LEU A 83 -8.97 15.39 7.43
N SER A 84 -8.64 16.66 7.64
CA SER A 84 -8.97 17.70 6.66
C SER A 84 -8.17 17.52 5.36
N PRO A 85 -8.72 17.90 4.19
CA PRO A 85 -8.04 17.72 2.90
C PRO A 85 -6.63 18.32 2.85
N MET A 86 -6.41 19.45 3.51
CA MET A 86 -5.09 20.10 3.56
C MET A 86 -4.07 19.27 4.34
N ARG A 87 -4.50 18.64 5.45
CA ARG A 87 -3.62 17.74 6.23
C ARG A 87 -3.33 16.47 5.46
N ILE A 88 -4.29 15.93 4.71
CA ILE A 88 -4.08 14.76 3.85
C ILE A 88 -3.00 15.08 2.81
N ALA A 89 -3.13 16.21 2.09
CA ALA A 89 -2.16 16.63 1.08
C ALA A 89 -0.76 16.79 1.67
N LEU A 90 -0.65 17.46 2.82
CA LEU A 90 0.63 17.66 3.51
C LEU A 90 1.26 16.32 3.93
N TYR A 91 0.50 15.44 4.58
CA TYR A 91 1.03 14.16 5.05
C TYR A 91 1.39 13.23 3.89
N TYR A 92 0.61 13.27 2.80
CA TYR A 92 0.94 12.53 1.59
C TYR A 92 2.26 13.03 0.99
N ALA A 93 2.42 14.33 0.81
CA ALA A 93 3.66 14.92 0.28
C ALA A 93 4.88 14.57 1.16
N LEU A 94 4.74 14.72 2.49
CA LEU A 94 5.80 14.34 3.44
C LEU A 94 6.12 12.84 3.38
N SER A 95 5.12 11.98 3.23
CA SER A 95 5.33 10.53 3.13
C SER A 95 6.13 10.16 1.88
N GLN A 96 5.89 10.83 0.75
CA GLN A 96 6.67 10.63 -0.48
C GLN A 96 8.13 11.06 -0.30
N LEU A 97 8.34 12.22 0.33
CA LEU A 97 9.70 12.72 0.61
C LEU A 97 10.47 11.77 1.52
N VAL A 98 9.85 11.33 2.63
CA VAL A 98 10.46 10.37 3.56
C VAL A 98 10.69 9.02 2.87
N GLY A 99 9.73 8.56 2.06
CA GLY A 99 9.87 7.33 1.29
C GLY A 99 11.07 7.38 0.34
N ALA A 100 11.25 8.48 -0.38
CA ALA A 100 12.40 8.69 -1.25
C ALA A 100 13.73 8.68 -0.47
N ALA A 101 13.79 9.33 0.69
CA ALA A 101 14.96 9.33 1.57
C ALA A 101 15.29 7.92 2.08
N VAL A 102 14.27 7.15 2.51
CA VAL A 102 14.44 5.75 2.94
C VAL A 102 14.99 4.89 1.81
N ILE A 103 14.42 5.00 0.60
CA ILE A 103 14.89 4.26 -0.57
C ILE A 103 16.35 4.60 -0.87
N TRP A 104 16.69 5.89 -0.81
CA TRP A 104 18.07 6.34 -1.07
C TRP A 104 19.04 5.78 -0.04
N THR A 105 18.70 5.78 1.24
CA THR A 105 19.55 5.24 2.31
C THR A 105 19.71 3.72 2.20
N LEU A 106 18.68 3.00 1.74
CA LEU A 106 18.71 1.54 1.61
C LEU A 106 19.47 1.03 0.38
N LYS A 107 19.79 1.90 -0.59
CA LYS A 107 20.52 1.51 -1.83
C LYS A 107 21.89 0.83 -1.61
N GLY A 108 22.53 1.07 -0.49
CA GLY A 108 23.85 0.49 -0.16
C GLY A 108 23.79 -0.77 0.71
N PHE A 109 22.61 -1.21 1.11
CA PHE A 109 22.49 -2.34 2.04
C PHE A 109 22.60 -3.69 1.32
N ALA A 110 23.26 -4.65 1.98
CA ALA A 110 23.29 -6.03 1.52
C ALA A 110 21.89 -6.65 1.55
N THR A 111 21.62 -7.59 0.63
CA THR A 111 20.32 -8.26 0.48
C THR A 111 19.70 -8.78 1.77
N PRO A 112 20.43 -9.39 2.72
CA PRO A 112 19.83 -9.86 3.97
C PRO A 112 19.24 -8.74 4.83
N TRP A 113 19.92 -7.57 4.86
CA TRP A 113 19.43 -6.39 5.57
C TRP A 113 18.21 -5.78 4.91
N LEU A 114 18.19 -5.74 3.56
CA LEU A 114 17.02 -5.30 2.80
C LEU A 114 15.82 -6.20 3.09
N ALA A 115 16.02 -7.52 3.12
CA ALA A 115 14.97 -8.47 3.45
C ALA A 115 14.41 -8.23 4.86
N ALA A 116 15.30 -8.08 5.86
CA ALA A 116 14.89 -7.80 7.24
C ALA A 116 14.08 -6.50 7.35
N TRP A 117 14.55 -5.41 6.73
CA TRP A 117 13.83 -4.13 6.72
C TRP A 117 12.48 -4.23 6.02
N THR A 118 12.43 -4.86 4.85
CA THR A 118 11.19 -5.01 4.07
C THR A 118 10.15 -5.83 4.86
N CYS A 119 10.56 -6.87 5.58
CA CYS A 119 9.67 -7.62 6.45
C CYS A 119 9.22 -6.84 7.69
N ALA A 120 10.03 -5.91 8.20
CA ALA A 120 9.71 -5.10 9.38
C ALA A 120 8.80 -3.92 9.05
N LEU A 121 8.91 -3.33 7.85
CA LEU A 121 8.16 -2.13 7.45
C LEU A 121 6.64 -2.22 7.65
N PRO A 122 5.94 -3.33 7.34
CA PRO A 122 4.49 -3.43 7.57
C PRO A 122 4.11 -3.30 9.04
N PHE A 123 4.93 -3.84 9.94
CA PHE A 123 4.69 -3.73 11.38
C PHE A 123 4.93 -2.31 11.90
N ILE A 124 5.97 -1.65 11.39
CA ILE A 124 6.25 -0.24 11.69
C ILE A 124 5.10 0.63 11.21
N SER A 125 4.64 0.43 9.97
CA SER A 125 3.48 1.13 9.40
C SER A 125 2.23 0.96 10.26
N LEU A 126 1.95 -0.27 10.70
CA LEU A 126 0.82 -0.55 11.59
C LEU A 126 0.95 0.12 12.97
N ALA A 127 2.15 0.14 13.54
CA ALA A 127 2.42 0.82 14.81
C ALA A 127 2.20 2.33 14.69
N MET A 128 2.68 2.95 13.61
CA MET A 128 2.47 4.37 13.31
C MET A 128 0.99 4.69 13.09
N LEU A 129 0.28 3.85 12.34
CA LEU A 129 -1.16 3.99 12.13
C LEU A 129 -1.94 3.96 13.45
N ARG A 130 -1.64 2.99 14.32
CA ARG A 130 -2.26 2.91 15.66
C ARG A 130 -1.93 4.12 16.53
N GLY A 131 -0.69 4.60 16.45
CA GLY A 131 -0.27 5.84 17.11
C GLY A 131 -1.09 7.03 16.63
N ALA A 132 -1.25 7.17 15.32
CA ALA A 132 -2.02 8.25 14.72
C ALA A 132 -3.50 8.25 15.16
N PHE A 133 -4.16 7.09 15.19
CA PHE A 133 -5.53 7.00 15.70
C PHE A 133 -5.67 7.41 17.17
N LYS A 134 -4.65 7.15 18.00
CA LYS A 134 -4.66 7.56 19.43
C LYS A 134 -4.53 9.07 19.62
N THR A 135 -3.97 9.79 18.66
CA THR A 135 -3.82 11.25 18.71
C THR A 135 -5.04 12.00 18.18
N LEU A 136 -5.98 11.31 17.53
CA LEU A 136 -7.20 11.92 17.02
C LEU A 136 -8.22 12.15 18.15
N PRO A 137 -8.96 13.28 18.12
CA PRO A 137 -10.10 13.48 19.00
C PRO A 137 -11.16 12.40 18.80
N PRO A 138 -11.87 11.97 19.85
CA PRO A 138 -12.90 10.93 19.76
C PRO A 138 -13.99 11.21 18.71
N GLU A 139 -14.30 12.48 18.50
CA GLU A 139 -15.32 12.95 17.55
C GLU A 139 -14.92 12.74 16.08
N GLN A 140 -13.62 12.61 15.81
CA GLN A 140 -13.07 12.40 14.47
C GLN A 140 -12.76 10.93 14.16
N LEU A 141 -12.96 10.03 15.12
CA LEU A 141 -12.71 8.61 14.88
C LEU A 141 -13.69 8.02 13.85
N PRO A 142 -13.28 6.99 13.11
CA PRO A 142 -14.14 6.37 12.12
C PRO A 142 -15.42 5.83 12.74
N HIS A 143 -16.56 6.22 12.17
CA HIS A 143 -17.87 5.73 12.60
C HIS A 143 -18.31 4.55 11.73
N PRO A 144 -19.19 3.67 12.24
CA PRO A 144 -19.79 2.59 11.44
C PRO A 144 -20.47 3.15 10.18
N ALA A 145 -20.42 2.40 9.10
CA ALA A 145 -21.02 2.79 7.83
C ALA A 145 -22.51 3.11 7.98
N VAL A 146 -22.94 4.28 7.56
CA VAL A 146 -24.34 4.72 7.62
C VAL A 146 -25.19 3.87 6.64
N ALA A 147 -26.42 3.57 7.03
CA ALA A 147 -27.33 2.69 6.26
C ALA A 147 -27.67 3.21 4.84
N ARG A 148 -27.56 4.51 4.61
CA ARG A 148 -27.79 5.13 3.30
C ARG A 148 -26.46 5.59 2.72
N PHE A 149 -25.88 4.80 1.85
CA PHE A 149 -24.69 5.15 1.09
C PHE A 149 -25.10 5.71 -0.27
N SER A 150 -24.82 7.00 -0.51
CA SER A 150 -24.85 7.55 -1.85
C SER A 150 -23.46 7.41 -2.46
N PHE A 151 -23.36 6.66 -3.57
CA PHE A 151 -22.07 6.48 -4.23
C PHE A 151 -21.57 7.82 -4.81
N PRO A 152 -20.41 8.32 -4.36
CA PRO A 152 -19.87 9.59 -4.83
C PRO A 152 -19.22 9.40 -6.21
N TRP A 153 -20.04 9.29 -7.26
CA TRP A 153 -19.56 8.97 -8.60
C TRP A 153 -18.58 9.99 -9.18
N LYS A 154 -18.72 11.29 -8.85
CA LYS A 154 -17.83 12.37 -9.34
C LYS A 154 -16.38 12.17 -8.88
N PRO A 155 -16.06 12.06 -7.57
CA PRO A 155 -14.71 11.74 -7.14
C PRO A 155 -14.25 10.35 -7.58
N ALA A 156 -15.14 9.36 -7.69
CA ALA A 156 -14.78 8.05 -8.21
C ALA A 156 -14.27 8.11 -9.65
N VAL A 157 -14.98 8.83 -10.54
CA VAL A 157 -14.53 9.04 -11.93
C VAL A 157 -13.21 9.79 -11.96
N LEU A 158 -13.03 10.83 -11.16
CA LEU A 158 -11.78 11.59 -11.10
C LEU A 158 -10.60 10.68 -10.70
N VAL A 159 -10.78 9.84 -9.68
CA VAL A 159 -9.74 8.87 -9.24
C VAL A 159 -9.46 7.86 -10.34
N CYS A 160 -10.47 7.35 -11.05
CA CYS A 160 -10.28 6.42 -12.17
C CYS A 160 -9.47 7.06 -13.31
N VAL A 161 -9.79 8.31 -13.68
CA VAL A 161 -9.04 9.04 -14.71
C VAL A 161 -7.58 9.24 -14.29
N TYR A 162 -7.36 9.64 -13.04
CA TYR A 162 -6.01 9.80 -12.49
C TYR A 162 -5.23 8.48 -12.48
N ALA A 163 -5.85 7.40 -12.00
CA ALA A 163 -5.24 6.08 -11.98
C ALA A 163 -4.91 5.56 -13.38
N PHE A 164 -5.79 5.83 -14.37
CA PHE A 164 -5.55 5.49 -15.76
C PHE A 164 -4.37 6.28 -16.34
N ALA A 165 -4.32 7.60 -16.11
CA ALA A 165 -3.20 8.43 -16.56
C ALA A 165 -1.87 7.99 -15.94
N PHE A 166 -1.88 7.64 -14.64
CA PHE A 166 -0.71 7.11 -13.95
C PHE A 166 -0.28 5.75 -14.52
N GLY A 167 -1.22 4.83 -14.77
CA GLY A 167 -0.93 3.54 -15.40
C GLY A 167 -0.36 3.66 -16.81
N LEU A 168 -0.82 4.63 -17.60
CA LEU A 168 -0.23 4.93 -18.91
C LEU A 168 1.20 5.44 -18.79
N GLN A 169 1.47 6.30 -17.82
CA GLN A 169 2.81 6.81 -17.56
C GLN A 169 3.75 5.67 -17.15
N GLU A 170 3.31 4.78 -16.27
CA GLU A 170 4.07 3.59 -15.89
C GLU A 170 4.35 2.69 -17.08
N ALA A 171 3.32 2.35 -17.86
CA ALA A 171 3.48 1.50 -19.05
C ALA A 171 4.48 2.09 -20.05
N ASN A 172 4.45 3.41 -20.26
CA ASN A 172 5.40 4.11 -21.11
C ASN A 172 6.83 4.06 -20.54
N THR A 173 6.98 4.21 -19.24
CA THR A 173 8.27 4.09 -18.55
C THR A 173 8.85 2.67 -18.71
N TYR A 174 8.04 1.64 -18.54
CA TYR A 174 8.45 0.25 -18.80
C TYR A 174 8.85 0.00 -20.24
N ALA A 175 8.13 0.58 -21.19
CA ALA A 175 8.46 0.46 -22.62
C ALA A 175 9.82 1.08 -22.97
N ILE A 176 10.19 2.19 -22.31
CA ILE A 176 11.45 2.90 -22.56
C ILE A 176 12.62 2.26 -21.80
N THR A 177 12.42 1.82 -20.56
CA THR A 177 13.50 1.34 -19.68
C THR A 177 13.73 -0.16 -19.73
N GLY A 178 12.81 -0.93 -20.35
CA GLY A 178 12.86 -2.38 -20.49
C GLY A 178 12.52 -3.15 -19.21
N PRO A 179 12.28 -4.48 -19.34
CA PRO A 179 11.76 -5.30 -18.24
C PRO A 179 12.74 -5.55 -17.09
N HIS A 180 13.99 -5.10 -17.21
CA HIS A 180 15.03 -5.34 -16.21
C HIS A 180 15.17 -4.25 -15.16
N SER A 181 14.45 -3.15 -15.30
CA SER A 181 14.47 -2.05 -14.34
C SER A 181 13.25 -2.09 -13.42
N GLY A 182 13.19 -3.05 -12.51
CA GLY A 182 12.29 -2.96 -11.34
C GLY A 182 12.54 -1.71 -10.47
N PHE A 183 13.51 -0.90 -10.88
CA PHE A 183 13.83 0.43 -10.38
C PHE A 183 13.12 1.58 -11.12
N GLY A 184 12.49 1.32 -12.28
CA GLY A 184 11.89 2.38 -13.10
C GLY A 184 10.73 3.10 -12.40
N LEU A 185 9.94 2.39 -11.63
CA LEU A 185 8.82 2.94 -10.85
C LEU A 185 9.30 3.94 -9.77
N MET A 186 10.41 3.64 -9.11
CA MET A 186 10.96 4.50 -8.06
C MET A 186 11.78 5.65 -8.60
N ALA A 187 12.42 5.47 -9.75
CA ALA A 187 13.16 6.54 -10.42
C ALA A 187 12.22 7.56 -11.08
N ALA A 188 11.08 7.13 -11.61
CA ALA A 188 10.08 8.05 -12.18
C ALA A 188 9.43 8.92 -11.11
N SER A 189 9.12 8.38 -9.93
CA SER A 189 8.60 9.19 -8.81
C SER A 189 9.65 10.14 -8.26
N ALA A 190 10.93 9.79 -8.27
CA ALA A 190 12.01 10.67 -7.85
C ALA A 190 12.32 11.78 -8.88
N SER A 191 12.18 11.52 -10.18
CA SER A 191 12.40 12.52 -11.23
C SER A 191 11.32 13.61 -11.27
N VAL A 192 10.10 13.30 -10.85
CA VAL A 192 9.00 14.29 -10.73
C VAL A 192 9.24 15.27 -9.57
N VAL A 193 10.06 14.89 -8.58
CA VAL A 193 10.37 15.74 -7.41
C VAL A 193 11.59 16.64 -7.66
N VAL A 194 12.43 16.33 -8.67
CA VAL A 194 13.68 17.04 -8.95
C VAL A 194 13.57 17.90 -10.24
N GLY A 195 12.51 17.78 -11.02
CA GLY A 195 12.19 18.63 -12.18
C GLY A 195 11.19 19.70 -11.83
#